data_c19fe7e5c82570891214fe3ddb3e39c5
#
_entry.id   c19fe7e5c82570891214fe3ddb3e39c5
#
_cell.length_a   1.000
_cell.length_b   1.000
_cell.length_c   1.000
_cell.angle_alpha   90.00
_cell.angle_beta   90.00
_cell.angle_gamma   90.00
#
_symmetry.space_group_name_H-M   'P 1'
#
loop_
_entity.id
_entity.type
_entity.pdbx_description
1 polymer ?
#
loop_
_entity_poly.entity_id
_entity_poly.type
_entity_poly.pdbx_seq_one_letter_code
_entity_poly.pdbx_strand_id
1 'polypeptide(L)'
;MIRVLGCSGSIAARCHTTAFLLDDDILIDAGSGVGELRLDELARIDHILISHSHLDHILSIPLLADSVIKLRMGGAGPQALRPIHVHALPETIEAMRAHIFNGVIWPDFTRLPSAAHPVLVLHEIEVGQVLRFPARGQQDDRLVHVLPAAHTVPAVGYAVDTPQGWWVFTGDTGPNPALWQALNGQRIAQLVIETAFGNEEAHLAHISGHLAPQTLAQELAQLDGEVSVYITHPKPGEVPAVLSQIRALDSRHQIEPLREGQRFHVPAEPI
;
A
#
# COMPACT_ATOMS: atom_id res chain seq x y z
N MET A 1 -11.62 -9.09 0.77
CA MET A 1 -11.28 -8.95 -0.68
C MET A 1 -10.31 -7.80 -0.85
N ILE A 2 -9.25 -7.96 -1.68
CA ILE A 2 -8.33 -6.87 -1.96
C ILE A 2 -8.47 -6.47 -3.43
N ARG A 3 -8.69 -5.17 -3.70
CA ARG A 3 -8.79 -4.59 -5.05
C ARG A 3 -7.60 -3.67 -5.33
N VAL A 4 -6.94 -3.87 -6.47
CA VAL A 4 -5.86 -3.02 -6.96
C VAL A 4 -6.48 -1.78 -7.60
N LEU A 5 -6.16 -0.60 -7.06
CA LEU A 5 -6.61 0.69 -7.59
C LEU A 5 -5.53 1.34 -8.44
N GLY A 6 -4.26 1.13 -8.09
CA GLY A 6 -3.09 1.59 -8.81
C GLY A 6 -1.89 0.70 -8.49
N CYS A 7 -1.02 0.48 -9.46
CA CYS A 7 0.16 -0.38 -9.33
C CYS A 7 1.36 0.09 -10.19
N SER A 8 1.35 1.35 -10.61
CA SER A 8 2.44 1.96 -11.38
C SER A 8 3.37 2.78 -10.49
N GLY A 9 4.65 2.83 -10.81
CA GLY A 9 5.65 3.64 -10.10
C GLY A 9 5.65 5.13 -10.50
N SER A 10 4.74 5.56 -11.39
CA SER A 10 4.51 6.97 -11.72
C SER A 10 3.20 7.10 -12.50
N ILE A 11 2.82 8.33 -12.83
CA ILE A 11 1.57 8.61 -13.55
C ILE A 11 1.76 8.65 -15.07
N ALA A 12 0.79 8.09 -15.77
CA ALA A 12 0.55 8.28 -17.19
C ALA A 12 -0.93 7.99 -17.47
N ALA A 13 -1.38 8.14 -18.72
CA ALA A 13 -2.74 7.76 -19.10
C ALA A 13 -2.96 6.26 -18.79
N ARG A 14 -3.91 5.94 -17.91
CA ARG A 14 -4.20 4.58 -17.41
C ARG A 14 -3.05 3.94 -16.63
N CYS A 15 -2.21 4.75 -16.01
CA CYS A 15 -1.19 4.32 -15.06
C CYS A 15 -1.38 5.13 -13.78
N HIS A 16 -1.89 4.49 -12.73
CA HIS A 16 -2.12 5.11 -11.43
C HIS A 16 -1.11 4.58 -10.42
N THR A 17 -0.62 5.47 -9.56
CA THR A 17 0.33 5.11 -8.52
C THR A 17 -0.33 4.30 -7.41
N THR A 18 0.49 3.64 -6.63
CA THR A 18 0.14 2.55 -5.71
C THR A 18 -1.02 2.86 -4.79
N ALA A 19 -2.05 2.06 -4.87
CA ALA A 19 -3.16 2.04 -3.92
C ALA A 19 -3.90 0.70 -3.99
N PHE A 20 -4.21 0.13 -2.83
CA PHE A 20 -5.04 -1.07 -2.71
C PHE A 20 -6.20 -0.80 -1.77
N LEU A 21 -7.36 -1.40 -2.07
CA LEU A 21 -8.53 -1.34 -1.21
C LEU A 21 -8.79 -2.74 -0.62
N LEU A 22 -8.61 -2.87 0.68
CA LEU A 22 -8.99 -4.05 1.45
C LEU A 22 -10.45 -3.89 1.88
N ASP A 23 -11.27 -4.81 1.43
CA ASP A 23 -12.73 -4.81 1.54
C ASP A 23 -13.33 -3.53 0.94
N ASP A 24 -13.87 -2.63 1.77
CA ASP A 24 -14.47 -1.38 1.30
C ASP A 24 -14.11 -0.17 2.19
N ASP A 25 -13.20 -0.34 3.16
CA ASP A 25 -12.93 0.66 4.20
C ASP A 25 -11.47 0.85 4.58
N ILE A 26 -10.54 0.00 4.13
CA ILE A 26 -9.11 0.14 4.43
C ILE A 26 -8.34 0.33 3.12
N LEU A 27 -7.63 1.44 2.99
CA LEU A 27 -6.63 1.63 1.95
C LEU A 27 -5.25 1.17 2.43
N ILE A 28 -4.48 0.54 1.55
CA ILE A 28 -3.04 0.33 1.68
C ILE A 28 -2.40 1.17 0.59
N ASP A 29 -1.67 2.17 1.01
CA ASP A 29 -1.22 3.33 0.26
C ASP A 29 -2.36 4.16 -0.39
N ALA A 30 -2.07 5.41 -0.65
CA ALA A 30 -3.02 6.38 -1.17
C ALA A 30 -2.41 7.17 -2.34
N GLY A 31 -1.91 6.47 -3.33
CA GLY A 31 -1.47 7.03 -4.60
C GLY A 31 -2.63 7.48 -5.47
N SER A 32 -2.34 7.87 -6.71
CA SER A 32 -3.35 8.40 -7.64
C SER A 32 -4.47 7.40 -7.98
N GLY A 33 -4.26 6.09 -7.76
CA GLY A 33 -5.27 5.06 -7.93
C GLY A 33 -6.53 5.24 -7.06
N VAL A 34 -6.42 5.96 -5.95
CA VAL A 34 -7.60 6.30 -5.11
C VAL A 34 -8.65 7.09 -5.90
N GLY A 35 -8.23 7.86 -6.91
CA GLY A 35 -9.15 8.62 -7.77
C GLY A 35 -10.11 7.76 -8.62
N GLU A 36 -9.87 6.45 -8.72
CA GLU A 36 -10.77 5.49 -9.39
C GLU A 36 -11.98 5.10 -8.55
N LEU A 37 -12.00 5.46 -7.26
CA LEU A 37 -13.13 5.21 -6.37
C LEU A 37 -14.24 6.24 -6.60
N ARG A 38 -15.49 5.76 -6.61
CA ARG A 38 -16.65 6.64 -6.59
C ARG A 38 -16.74 7.36 -5.24
N LEU A 39 -17.42 8.50 -5.21
CA LEU A 39 -17.56 9.32 -4.01
C LEU A 39 -18.16 8.56 -2.81
N ASP A 40 -19.11 7.65 -3.08
CA ASP A 40 -19.71 6.82 -2.05
C ASP A 40 -18.75 5.72 -1.53
N GLU A 41 -17.81 5.25 -2.35
CA GLU A 41 -16.73 4.34 -1.95
C GLU A 41 -15.69 5.12 -1.12
N LEU A 42 -15.26 6.30 -1.56
CA LEU A 42 -14.36 7.18 -0.80
C LEU A 42 -14.91 7.49 0.60
N ALA A 43 -16.22 7.76 0.72
CA ALA A 43 -16.86 8.07 2.00
C ALA A 43 -16.88 6.89 3.00
N ARG A 44 -16.63 5.65 2.53
CA ARG A 44 -16.53 4.46 3.38
C ARG A 44 -15.14 4.20 3.95
N ILE A 45 -14.10 4.85 3.42
CA ILE A 45 -12.73 4.65 3.87
C ILE A 45 -12.59 5.14 5.31
N ASP A 46 -12.33 4.22 6.23
CA ASP A 46 -12.12 4.52 7.64
C ASP A 46 -10.64 4.47 8.03
N HIS A 47 -9.84 3.67 7.32
CA HIS A 47 -8.42 3.49 7.62
C HIS A 47 -7.56 3.61 6.36
N ILE A 48 -6.37 4.20 6.50
CA ILE A 48 -5.34 4.28 5.46
C ILE A 48 -4.02 3.83 6.09
N LEU A 49 -3.41 2.78 5.54
CA LEU A 49 -2.11 2.24 5.94
C LEU A 49 -1.07 2.74 4.94
N ILE A 50 -0.08 3.49 5.38
CA ILE A 50 0.91 4.11 4.50
C ILE A 50 2.25 3.40 4.64
N SER A 51 2.80 2.95 3.52
CA SER A 51 4.09 2.28 3.47
C SER A 51 5.24 3.23 3.75
N HIS A 52 5.25 4.42 3.14
CA HIS A 52 6.30 5.44 3.31
C HIS A 52 5.84 6.82 2.80
N SER A 53 6.72 7.84 2.93
CA SER A 53 6.36 9.25 2.74
C SER A 53 6.45 9.75 1.29
N HIS A 54 6.82 8.93 0.30
CA HIS A 54 6.89 9.41 -1.08
C HIS A 54 5.52 9.81 -1.61
N LEU A 55 5.51 10.82 -2.45
CA LEU A 55 4.27 11.49 -2.87
C LEU A 55 3.31 10.55 -3.62
N ASP A 56 3.84 9.63 -4.40
CA ASP A 56 3.07 8.64 -5.16
C ASP A 56 2.36 7.59 -4.28
N HIS A 57 2.62 7.60 -2.97
CA HIS A 57 1.95 6.77 -1.96
C HIS A 57 1.02 7.56 -1.04
N ILE A 58 1.15 8.90 -0.94
CA ILE A 58 0.39 9.73 0.02
C ILE A 58 -0.47 10.81 -0.63
N LEU A 59 -0.29 11.09 -1.93
CA LEU A 59 -0.86 12.29 -2.58
C LEU A 59 -2.39 12.38 -2.50
N SER A 60 -3.10 11.26 -2.43
CA SER A 60 -4.56 11.25 -2.42
C SER A 60 -5.16 11.41 -1.03
N ILE A 61 -4.38 11.36 0.06
CA ILE A 61 -4.92 11.51 1.43
C ILE A 61 -5.64 12.86 1.60
N PRO A 62 -5.00 14.02 1.29
CA PRO A 62 -5.65 15.31 1.44
C PRO A 62 -6.87 15.47 0.54
N LEU A 63 -6.80 15.00 -0.70
CA LEU A 63 -7.88 15.10 -1.69
C LEU A 63 -9.08 14.23 -1.30
N LEU A 64 -8.84 12.99 -0.84
CA LEU A 64 -9.87 12.09 -0.33
C LEU A 64 -10.58 12.72 0.86
N ALA A 65 -9.84 13.18 1.85
CA ALA A 65 -10.38 13.78 3.06
C ALA A 65 -11.29 14.99 2.74
N ASP A 66 -10.86 15.88 1.85
CA ASP A 66 -11.64 17.04 1.39
C ASP A 66 -12.92 16.61 0.68
N SER A 67 -12.82 15.61 -0.19
CA SER A 67 -13.98 15.14 -0.98
C SER A 67 -15.11 14.58 -0.11
N VAL A 68 -14.79 13.96 1.02
CA VAL A 68 -15.76 13.19 1.82
C VAL A 68 -16.17 13.85 3.13
N ILE A 69 -15.57 14.97 3.53
CA ILE A 69 -15.81 15.59 4.85
C ILE A 69 -17.31 15.79 5.13
N LYS A 70 -18.08 16.29 4.16
CA LYS A 70 -19.54 16.50 4.31
C LYS A 70 -20.32 15.20 4.44
N LEU A 71 -19.90 14.15 3.73
CA LEU A 71 -20.55 12.84 3.76
C LEU A 71 -20.26 12.07 5.05
N ARG A 72 -19.19 12.45 5.75
CA ARG A 72 -18.80 11.84 7.02
C ARG A 72 -19.35 12.58 8.24
N MET A 73 -20.09 13.66 8.04
CA MET A 73 -20.80 14.39 9.10
C MET A 73 -22.12 13.68 9.43
N GLY A 74 -22.20 13.05 10.61
CA GLY A 74 -23.40 12.35 11.10
C GLY A 74 -24.45 13.25 11.74
N GLY A 75 -24.23 14.59 11.82
CA GLY A 75 -25.11 15.56 12.49
C GLY A 75 -24.52 16.95 12.51
N ALA A 76 -25.08 17.84 13.35
CA ALA A 76 -24.61 19.20 13.50
C ALA A 76 -23.38 19.27 14.45
N GLY A 77 -22.36 19.99 14.02
CA GLY A 77 -21.16 20.28 14.82
C GLY A 77 -20.00 19.31 14.60
N PRO A 78 -18.79 19.73 15.00
CA PRO A 78 -17.55 18.98 14.76
C PRO A 78 -17.54 17.56 15.38
N GLN A 79 -18.21 17.37 16.51
CA GLN A 79 -18.29 16.09 17.23
C GLN A 79 -19.04 14.99 16.45
N ALA A 80 -19.80 15.36 15.43
CA ALA A 80 -20.52 14.43 14.56
C ALA A 80 -19.67 13.92 13.39
N LEU A 81 -18.45 14.43 13.21
CA LEU A 81 -17.53 14.00 12.17
C LEU A 81 -16.93 12.63 12.50
N ARG A 82 -17.05 11.69 11.56
CA ARG A 82 -16.36 10.41 11.59
C ARG A 82 -14.97 10.59 10.95
N PRO A 83 -13.87 10.55 11.72
CA PRO A 83 -12.53 10.78 11.19
C PRO A 83 -12.07 9.65 10.28
N ILE A 84 -11.03 9.91 9.49
CA ILE A 84 -10.25 8.90 8.79
C ILE A 84 -8.96 8.68 9.60
N HIS A 85 -8.65 7.43 9.86
CA HIS A 85 -7.47 7.01 10.63
C HIS A 85 -6.32 6.67 9.68
N VAL A 86 -5.22 7.40 9.76
CA VAL A 86 -4.01 7.16 8.96
C VAL A 86 -2.95 6.52 9.84
N HIS A 87 -2.44 5.37 9.43
CA HIS A 87 -1.44 4.57 10.14
C HIS A 87 -0.14 4.60 9.34
N ALA A 88 0.94 5.08 9.94
CA ALA A 88 2.23 5.21 9.28
C ALA A 88 3.38 5.22 10.29
N LEU A 89 4.62 5.00 9.82
CA LEU A 89 5.81 5.22 10.64
C LEU A 89 5.87 6.67 11.16
N PRO A 90 6.48 6.92 12.32
CA PRO A 90 6.63 8.27 12.87
C PRO A 90 7.22 9.28 11.88
N GLU A 91 8.23 8.88 11.13
CA GLU A 91 8.91 9.74 10.14
C GLU A 91 7.98 10.10 8.96
N THR A 92 7.13 9.17 8.54
CA THR A 92 6.11 9.42 7.51
C THR A 92 5.05 10.39 8.03
N ILE A 93 4.62 10.25 9.27
CA ILE A 93 3.69 11.17 9.94
C ILE A 93 4.30 12.57 10.02
N GLU A 94 5.56 12.68 10.44
CA GLU A 94 6.27 13.95 10.50
C GLU A 94 6.37 14.62 9.12
N ALA A 95 6.73 13.87 8.08
CA ALA A 95 6.80 14.35 6.71
C ALA A 95 5.45 14.88 6.22
N MET A 96 4.35 14.16 6.48
CA MET A 96 2.99 14.61 6.11
C MET A 96 2.60 15.90 6.84
N ARG A 97 2.91 16.02 8.14
CA ARG A 97 2.62 17.24 8.91
C ARG A 97 3.44 18.43 8.44
N ALA A 98 4.74 18.23 8.21
CA ALA A 98 5.64 19.30 7.83
C ALA A 98 5.41 19.81 6.40
N HIS A 99 5.05 18.92 5.47
CA HIS A 99 5.08 19.23 4.05
C HIS A 99 3.71 19.19 3.36
N ILE A 100 2.71 18.51 3.91
CA ILE A 100 1.36 18.44 3.33
C ILE A 100 0.36 19.24 4.17
N PHE A 101 0.15 18.83 5.43
CA PHE A 101 -0.88 19.43 6.31
C PHE A 101 -0.35 20.66 7.08
N ASN A 102 0.34 21.55 6.39
CA ASN A 102 1.06 22.69 6.97
C ASN A 102 0.35 24.05 6.80
N GLY A 103 -0.88 24.05 6.28
CA GLY A 103 -1.65 25.27 6.02
C GLY A 103 -1.18 26.06 4.79
N VAL A 104 -0.15 25.59 4.07
CA VAL A 104 0.37 26.19 2.84
C VAL A 104 0.08 25.29 1.64
N ILE A 105 0.51 24.02 1.69
CA ILE A 105 0.20 23.04 0.63
C ILE A 105 -1.24 22.56 0.76
N TRP A 106 -1.67 22.22 1.99
CA TRP A 106 -3.03 21.81 2.29
C TRP A 106 -3.46 22.25 3.70
N PRO A 107 -4.78 22.49 3.93
CA PRO A 107 -5.30 22.75 5.27
C PRO A 107 -4.90 21.66 6.26
N ASP A 108 -4.62 22.03 7.50
CA ASP A 108 -4.23 21.06 8.53
C ASP A 108 -5.45 20.25 9.01
N PHE A 109 -5.80 19.21 8.27
CA PHE A 109 -6.91 18.31 8.60
C PHE A 109 -6.64 17.43 9.82
N THR A 110 -5.43 17.46 10.37
CA THR A 110 -5.13 16.81 11.65
C THR A 110 -5.58 17.67 12.84
N ARG A 111 -6.04 18.92 12.56
CA ARG A 111 -6.52 19.88 13.56
C ARG A 111 -7.86 20.51 13.22
N LEU A 112 -8.33 20.38 11.98
CA LEU A 112 -9.61 20.91 11.50
C LEU A 112 -10.69 19.82 11.49
N PRO A 113 -11.97 20.16 11.75
CA PRO A 113 -12.52 21.48 12.11
C PRO A 113 -12.19 21.92 13.55
N SER A 114 -11.73 20.99 14.39
CA SER A 114 -11.17 21.29 15.71
C SER A 114 -10.16 20.22 16.10
N ALA A 115 -9.20 20.54 16.96
CA ALA A 115 -8.19 19.61 17.42
C ALA A 115 -8.78 18.40 18.20
N ALA A 116 -9.96 18.55 18.78
CA ALA A 116 -10.67 17.47 19.47
C ALA A 116 -11.45 16.55 18.53
N HIS A 117 -11.80 17.02 17.34
CA HIS A 117 -12.56 16.29 16.32
C HIS A 117 -11.96 16.58 14.93
N PRO A 118 -10.75 16.11 14.63
CA PRO A 118 -10.10 16.36 13.36
C PRO A 118 -10.68 15.48 12.25
N VAL A 119 -10.44 15.86 10.99
CA VAL A 119 -10.78 15.05 9.82
C VAL A 119 -9.89 13.82 9.74
N LEU A 120 -8.58 13.98 10.05
CA LEU A 120 -7.58 12.93 10.02
C LEU A 120 -7.02 12.70 11.43
N VAL A 121 -7.02 11.46 11.87
CA VAL A 121 -6.33 11.00 13.09
C VAL A 121 -5.13 10.18 12.66
N LEU A 122 -3.93 10.60 13.09
CA LEU A 122 -2.68 9.93 12.74
C LEU A 122 -2.26 8.96 13.85
N HIS A 123 -1.94 7.73 13.47
CA HIS A 123 -1.49 6.66 14.35
C HIS A 123 -0.10 6.19 13.95
N GLU A 124 0.83 6.24 14.89
CA GLU A 124 2.16 5.68 14.71
C GLU A 124 2.11 4.16 14.72
N ILE A 125 2.87 3.55 13.82
CA ILE A 125 3.08 2.10 13.73
C ILE A 125 4.56 1.79 13.76
N GLU A 126 4.89 0.51 14.02
CA GLU A 126 6.26 0.02 14.00
C GLU A 126 6.36 -1.33 13.26
N VAL A 127 7.56 -1.65 12.75
CA VAL A 127 7.84 -2.95 12.14
C VAL A 127 7.62 -4.08 13.13
N GLY A 128 6.93 -5.13 12.71
CA GLY A 128 6.56 -6.27 13.53
C GLY A 128 5.23 -6.11 14.30
N GLN A 129 4.63 -4.93 14.26
CA GLN A 129 3.30 -4.71 14.84
C GLN A 129 2.22 -5.46 14.05
N VAL A 130 1.19 -5.94 14.74
CA VAL A 130 -0.04 -6.48 14.15
C VAL A 130 -1.18 -5.51 14.39
N LEU A 131 -1.67 -4.91 13.32
CA LEU A 131 -2.84 -4.04 13.35
C LEU A 131 -4.11 -4.89 13.29
N ARG A 132 -5.06 -4.59 14.16
CA ARG A 132 -6.35 -5.29 14.21
C ARG A 132 -7.47 -4.33 13.86
N PHE A 133 -8.23 -4.67 12.84
CA PHE A 133 -9.40 -3.92 12.40
C PHE A 133 -10.67 -4.74 12.64
N PRO A 134 -11.68 -4.17 13.31
CA PRO A 134 -12.91 -4.89 13.60
C PRO A 134 -13.54 -5.50 12.35
N ALA A 135 -14.12 -6.67 12.52
CA ALA A 135 -14.92 -7.33 11.49
C ALA A 135 -16.08 -6.43 11.03
N ARG A 136 -16.40 -6.54 9.75
CA ARG A 136 -17.65 -5.99 9.20
C ARG A 136 -18.60 -7.13 8.87
N GLY A 137 -19.79 -7.11 9.46
CA GLY A 137 -20.77 -8.17 9.29
C GLY A 137 -20.46 -9.44 10.08
N GLN A 138 -20.46 -10.61 9.43
CA GLN A 138 -20.22 -11.93 10.05
C GLN A 138 -18.78 -12.45 9.88
N GLN A 139 -17.84 -11.58 9.55
CA GLN A 139 -16.43 -11.94 9.36
C GLN A 139 -15.65 -11.79 10.65
N ASP A 140 -14.48 -12.43 10.71
CA ASP A 140 -13.50 -12.21 11.79
C ASP A 140 -12.77 -10.88 11.63
N ASP A 141 -12.12 -10.43 12.71
CA ASP A 141 -11.24 -9.26 12.68
C ASP A 141 -10.17 -9.42 11.60
N ARG A 142 -9.91 -8.33 10.88
CA ARG A 142 -8.85 -8.28 9.87
C ARG A 142 -7.53 -7.97 10.55
N LEU A 143 -6.55 -8.86 10.37
CA LEU A 143 -5.20 -8.68 10.88
C LEU A 143 -4.29 -8.24 9.75
N VAL A 144 -3.50 -7.20 10.00
CA VAL A 144 -2.51 -6.68 9.07
C VAL A 144 -1.17 -6.57 9.80
N HIS A 145 -0.18 -7.33 9.34
CA HIS A 145 1.17 -7.34 9.89
C HIS A 145 2.01 -6.27 9.20
N VAL A 146 2.76 -5.50 9.97
CA VAL A 146 3.69 -4.47 9.48
C VAL A 146 5.04 -5.13 9.23
N LEU A 147 5.47 -5.18 7.97
CA LEU A 147 6.69 -5.84 7.51
C LEU A 147 7.81 -4.81 7.28
N PRO A 148 9.09 -5.21 7.41
CA PRO A 148 10.20 -4.34 7.07
C PRO A 148 10.27 -4.09 5.56
N ALA A 149 10.60 -2.86 5.15
CA ALA A 149 10.98 -2.50 3.79
C ALA A 149 12.32 -1.75 3.81
N ALA A 150 13.10 -1.85 2.72
CA ALA A 150 14.42 -1.23 2.59
C ALA A 150 14.40 -0.21 1.45
N HIS A 151 14.12 1.04 1.79
CA HIS A 151 13.96 2.10 0.81
C HIS A 151 14.81 3.34 1.17
N THR A 152 14.76 4.40 0.35
CA THR A 152 15.53 5.65 0.56
C THR A 152 15.04 6.48 1.74
N VAL A 153 13.81 6.23 2.19
CA VAL A 153 13.20 6.78 3.41
C VAL A 153 12.69 5.62 4.28
N PRO A 154 12.45 5.83 5.58
CA PRO A 154 11.82 4.80 6.43
C PRO A 154 10.54 4.28 5.80
N ALA A 155 10.46 2.95 5.60
CA ALA A 155 9.39 2.30 4.87
C ALA A 155 8.98 0.97 5.50
N VAL A 156 7.75 0.55 5.21
CA VAL A 156 7.17 -0.73 5.60
C VAL A 156 6.41 -1.37 4.45
N GLY A 157 6.30 -2.68 4.49
CA GLY A 157 5.31 -3.44 3.75
C GLY A 157 4.17 -3.90 4.67
N TYR A 158 3.20 -4.61 4.09
CA TYR A 158 2.05 -5.12 4.83
C TYR A 158 1.73 -6.54 4.41
N ALA A 159 1.35 -7.39 5.40
CA ALA A 159 0.76 -8.69 5.13
C ALA A 159 -0.65 -8.75 5.73
N VAL A 160 -1.64 -9.08 4.93
CA VAL A 160 -3.03 -9.24 5.35
C VAL A 160 -3.31 -10.72 5.55
N ASP A 161 -3.81 -11.09 6.73
CA ASP A 161 -4.24 -12.46 6.98
C ASP A 161 -5.43 -12.83 6.08
N THR A 162 -5.30 -13.97 5.42
CA THR A 162 -6.39 -14.56 4.65
C THR A 162 -6.51 -16.05 4.94
N PRO A 163 -7.65 -16.70 4.72
CA PRO A 163 -7.81 -18.14 4.92
C PRO A 163 -6.83 -19.00 4.09
N GLN A 164 -6.31 -18.47 2.96
CA GLN A 164 -5.35 -19.16 2.11
C GLN A 164 -3.90 -18.94 2.54
N GLY A 165 -3.63 -18.05 3.49
CA GLY A 165 -2.33 -17.54 3.89
C GLY A 165 -2.23 -16.03 3.71
N TRP A 166 -1.06 -15.46 3.90
CA TRP A 166 -0.87 -14.02 3.80
C TRP A 166 -0.97 -13.51 2.35
N TRP A 167 -1.74 -12.45 2.14
CA TRP A 167 -1.55 -11.55 1.01
C TRP A 167 -0.50 -10.51 1.42
N VAL A 168 0.61 -10.45 0.69
CA VAL A 168 1.76 -9.62 1.06
C VAL A 168 1.95 -8.51 0.03
N PHE A 169 2.13 -7.26 0.49
CA PHE A 169 2.64 -6.13 -0.27
C PHE A 169 3.94 -5.65 0.37
N THR A 170 5.03 -5.66 -0.37
CA THR A 170 6.36 -5.34 0.16
C THR A 170 6.59 -3.87 0.48
N GLY A 171 5.72 -2.96 0.02
CA GLY A 171 6.08 -1.56 -0.13
C GLY A 171 7.14 -1.40 -1.23
N ASP A 172 7.67 -0.20 -1.38
CA ASP A 172 8.85 0.04 -2.19
C ASP A 172 10.08 -0.43 -1.44
N THR A 173 10.92 -1.22 -2.10
CA THR A 173 12.07 -1.84 -1.44
C THR A 173 13.17 -2.21 -2.43
N GLY A 174 14.41 -1.95 -2.06
CA GLY A 174 15.57 -2.62 -2.62
C GLY A 174 15.77 -4.02 -1.99
N PRO A 175 16.97 -4.62 -2.13
CA PRO A 175 17.31 -5.89 -1.47
C PRO A 175 17.10 -5.82 0.03
N ASN A 176 16.33 -6.78 0.59
CA ASN A 176 15.85 -6.72 1.96
C ASN A 176 15.83 -8.08 2.68
N PRO A 177 16.96 -8.54 3.22
CA PRO A 177 17.02 -9.81 3.94
C PRO A 177 16.07 -9.90 5.14
N ALA A 178 15.75 -8.76 5.79
CA ALA A 178 14.83 -8.75 6.93
C ALA A 178 13.39 -9.10 6.53
N LEU A 179 12.97 -8.73 5.31
CA LEU A 179 11.67 -9.12 4.78
C LEU A 179 11.56 -10.64 4.65
N TRP A 180 12.57 -11.28 4.07
CA TRP A 180 12.56 -12.73 3.86
C TRP A 180 12.60 -13.50 5.19
N GLN A 181 13.32 -12.98 6.19
CA GLN A 181 13.27 -13.55 7.55
C GLN A 181 11.86 -13.45 8.17
N ALA A 182 11.13 -12.40 7.89
CA ALA A 182 9.75 -12.24 8.38
C ALA A 182 8.74 -13.12 7.62
N LEU A 183 8.99 -13.40 6.34
CA LEU A 183 8.09 -14.17 5.48
C LEU A 183 8.35 -15.68 5.54
N ASN A 184 9.59 -16.12 5.71
CA ASN A 184 9.93 -17.55 5.72
C ASN A 184 9.28 -18.24 6.93
N GLY A 185 8.69 -19.41 6.65
CA GLY A 185 7.87 -20.16 7.60
C GLY A 185 6.40 -19.72 7.65
N GLN A 186 6.02 -18.62 6.98
CA GLN A 186 4.62 -18.21 6.83
C GLN A 186 4.01 -18.84 5.56
N ARG A 187 2.72 -19.13 5.61
CA ARG A 187 1.96 -19.51 4.42
C ARG A 187 1.59 -18.26 3.63
N ILE A 188 2.22 -18.06 2.48
CA ILE A 188 1.98 -16.91 1.61
C ILE A 188 1.06 -17.34 0.46
N ALA A 189 -0.10 -16.70 0.37
CA ALA A 189 -1.06 -16.93 -0.71
C ALA A 189 -0.65 -16.14 -1.96
N GLN A 190 -0.31 -14.86 -1.80
CA GLN A 190 0.14 -13.98 -2.89
C GLN A 190 1.21 -13.02 -2.36
N LEU A 191 2.22 -12.76 -3.19
CA LEU A 191 3.25 -11.76 -2.94
C LEU A 191 3.17 -10.68 -4.02
N VAL A 192 2.86 -9.44 -3.62
CA VAL A 192 2.96 -8.25 -4.45
C VAL A 192 4.28 -7.57 -4.13
N ILE A 193 5.19 -7.55 -5.10
CA ILE A 193 6.55 -7.01 -4.96
C ILE A 193 6.85 -6.02 -6.08
N GLU A 194 7.55 -4.96 -5.75
CA GLU A 194 7.92 -3.92 -6.70
C GLU A 194 9.06 -4.34 -7.63
N THR A 195 9.07 -3.78 -8.85
CA THR A 195 10.21 -3.81 -9.76
C THR A 195 10.09 -2.59 -10.66
N ALA A 196 10.77 -1.49 -10.29
CA ALA A 196 10.55 -0.19 -10.88
C ALA A 196 11.24 -0.02 -12.25
N PHE A 197 12.42 -0.61 -12.44
CA PHE A 197 13.32 -0.37 -13.56
C PHE A 197 13.74 -1.65 -14.27
N GLY A 198 14.13 -1.55 -15.54
CA GLY A 198 14.79 -2.64 -16.27
C GLY A 198 16.24 -2.87 -15.81
N ASN A 199 16.86 -3.99 -16.24
CA ASN A 199 18.25 -4.33 -15.88
C ASN A 199 19.26 -3.30 -16.40
N GLU A 200 18.94 -2.59 -17.49
CA GLU A 200 19.78 -1.52 -18.06
C GLU A 200 19.92 -0.35 -17.09
N GLU A 201 18.94 -0.18 -16.21
CA GLU A 201 18.89 0.87 -15.19
C GLU A 201 19.12 0.30 -13.76
N ALA A 202 19.73 -0.88 -13.61
CA ALA A 202 19.96 -1.54 -12.32
C ALA A 202 20.74 -0.65 -11.32
N HIS A 203 21.63 0.23 -11.82
CA HIS A 203 22.32 1.20 -10.97
C HIS A 203 21.35 2.26 -10.41
N LEU A 204 20.44 2.77 -11.24
CA LEU A 204 19.40 3.70 -10.80
C LEU A 204 18.44 3.02 -9.81
N ALA A 205 18.02 1.80 -10.09
CA ALA A 205 17.22 1.01 -9.16
C ALA A 205 17.90 0.91 -7.79
N HIS A 206 19.20 0.57 -7.76
CA HIS A 206 19.96 0.43 -6.52
C HIS A 206 20.02 1.74 -5.71
N ILE A 207 20.40 2.87 -6.35
CA ILE A 207 20.55 4.15 -5.62
C ILE A 207 19.22 4.77 -5.20
N SER A 208 18.11 4.41 -5.87
CA SER A 208 16.76 4.84 -5.51
C SER A 208 16.01 3.84 -4.62
N GLY A 209 16.68 2.77 -4.16
CA GLY A 209 16.10 1.80 -3.24
C GLY A 209 14.97 0.96 -3.85
N HIS A 210 15.11 0.59 -5.13
CA HIS A 210 14.17 -0.25 -5.89
C HIS A 210 14.82 -1.51 -6.42
N LEU A 211 14.00 -2.42 -6.96
CA LEU A 211 14.44 -3.63 -7.64
C LEU A 211 14.47 -3.44 -9.16
N ALA A 212 15.39 -4.17 -9.80
CA ALA A 212 15.40 -4.51 -11.21
C ALA A 212 15.19 -6.03 -11.36
N PRO A 213 14.85 -6.57 -12.55
CA PRO A 213 14.57 -8.00 -12.71
C PRO A 213 15.65 -8.94 -12.18
N GLN A 214 16.93 -8.60 -12.36
CA GLN A 214 18.03 -9.43 -11.85
C GLN A 214 18.12 -9.42 -10.32
N THR A 215 17.92 -8.27 -9.67
CA THR A 215 17.88 -8.19 -8.21
C THR A 215 16.60 -8.81 -7.65
N LEU A 216 15.46 -8.66 -8.33
CA LEU A 216 14.23 -9.38 -8.00
C LEU A 216 14.46 -10.91 -7.95
N ALA A 217 15.16 -11.47 -8.94
CA ALA A 217 15.46 -12.91 -8.95
C ALA A 217 16.28 -13.33 -7.73
N GLN A 218 17.27 -12.51 -7.33
CA GLN A 218 18.10 -12.77 -6.14
C GLN A 218 17.29 -12.69 -4.85
N GLU A 219 16.36 -11.75 -4.78
CA GLU A 219 15.47 -11.59 -3.64
C GLU A 219 14.48 -12.76 -3.55
N LEU A 220 13.80 -13.12 -4.63
CA LEU A 220 12.85 -14.23 -4.66
C LEU A 220 13.49 -15.59 -4.35
N ALA A 221 14.79 -15.74 -4.64
CA ALA A 221 15.53 -16.98 -4.30
C ALA A 221 15.65 -17.23 -2.78
N GLN A 222 15.46 -16.18 -1.95
CA GLN A 222 15.51 -16.26 -0.49
C GLN A 222 14.18 -16.69 0.14
N LEU A 223 13.06 -16.64 -0.61
CA LEU A 223 11.75 -17.04 -0.13
C LEU A 223 11.57 -18.55 -0.20
N ASP A 224 11.08 -19.17 0.86
CA ASP A 224 10.80 -20.61 0.89
C ASP A 224 9.55 -20.97 0.05
N GLY A 225 9.62 -22.15 -0.58
CA GLY A 225 8.51 -22.72 -1.33
C GLY A 225 8.22 -22.03 -2.67
N GLU A 226 7.07 -22.35 -3.27
CA GLU A 226 6.54 -21.76 -4.49
C GLU A 226 5.37 -20.84 -4.14
N VAL A 227 5.39 -19.61 -4.66
CA VAL A 227 4.39 -18.55 -4.36
C VAL A 227 3.94 -17.89 -5.66
N SER A 228 2.67 -17.45 -5.71
CA SER A 228 2.18 -16.56 -6.77
C SER A 228 2.69 -15.14 -6.52
N VAL A 229 3.52 -14.64 -7.42
CA VAL A 229 4.19 -13.33 -7.33
C VAL A 229 3.56 -12.38 -8.34
N TYR A 230 3.24 -11.16 -7.90
CA TYR A 230 2.67 -10.10 -8.74
C TYR A 230 3.59 -8.88 -8.72
N ILE A 231 4.00 -8.44 -9.91
CA ILE A 231 4.92 -7.30 -10.06
C ILE A 231 4.13 -6.00 -10.06
N THR A 232 4.49 -5.13 -9.13
CA THR A 232 3.96 -3.75 -9.02
C THR A 232 5.05 -2.71 -9.28
N HIS A 233 4.67 -1.45 -9.37
CA HIS A 233 5.54 -0.25 -9.39
C HIS A 233 6.45 -0.09 -10.62
N PRO A 234 6.25 -0.78 -11.79
CA PRO A 234 7.07 -0.46 -12.96
C PRO A 234 6.79 0.98 -13.41
N LYS A 235 7.82 1.69 -13.84
CA LYS A 235 7.66 3.05 -14.38
C LYS A 235 6.89 3.00 -15.71
N PRO A 236 5.99 3.97 -16.00
CA PRO A 236 5.31 4.05 -17.29
C PRO A 236 6.34 4.11 -18.44
N GLY A 237 6.10 3.29 -19.48
CA GLY A 237 7.05 3.13 -20.59
C GLY A 237 8.01 1.95 -20.40
N GLU A 238 8.39 1.60 -19.19
CA GLU A 238 9.31 0.49 -18.88
C GLU A 238 8.62 -0.88 -18.76
N VAL A 239 7.30 -0.89 -18.59
CA VAL A 239 6.51 -2.12 -18.32
C VAL A 239 6.83 -3.25 -19.32
N PRO A 240 6.87 -3.05 -20.67
CA PRO A 240 7.16 -4.15 -21.59
C PRO A 240 8.57 -4.72 -21.42
N ALA A 241 9.57 -3.86 -21.22
CA ALA A 241 10.97 -4.25 -21.03
C ALA A 241 11.14 -5.03 -19.73
N VAL A 242 10.68 -4.48 -18.61
CA VAL A 242 10.71 -5.10 -17.29
C VAL A 242 10.05 -6.49 -17.31
N LEU A 243 8.82 -6.58 -17.84
CA LEU A 243 8.10 -7.85 -17.89
C LEU A 243 8.75 -8.87 -18.83
N SER A 244 9.36 -8.42 -19.94
CA SER A 244 10.10 -9.30 -20.84
C SER A 244 11.31 -9.90 -20.12
N GLN A 245 12.05 -9.09 -19.37
CA GLN A 245 13.21 -9.52 -18.62
C GLN A 245 12.82 -10.45 -17.45
N ILE A 246 11.73 -10.15 -16.73
CA ILE A 246 11.20 -11.01 -15.67
C ILE A 246 10.79 -12.39 -16.22
N ARG A 247 10.14 -12.45 -17.38
CA ARG A 247 9.76 -13.73 -18.01
C ARG A 247 10.96 -14.60 -18.43
N ALA A 248 12.11 -13.96 -18.63
CA ALA A 248 13.36 -14.67 -18.95
C ALA A 248 14.09 -15.19 -17.69
N LEU A 249 13.62 -14.85 -16.49
CA LEU A 249 14.20 -15.37 -15.25
C LEU A 249 13.86 -16.85 -15.07
N ASP A 250 14.87 -17.62 -14.64
CA ASP A 250 14.65 -18.97 -14.11
C ASP A 250 14.15 -18.86 -12.67
N SER A 251 12.84 -18.94 -12.49
CA SER A 251 12.19 -18.80 -11.19
C SER A 251 11.25 -19.99 -10.91
N ARG A 252 11.29 -20.50 -9.68
CA ARG A 252 10.31 -21.48 -9.22
C ARG A 252 8.94 -20.88 -8.95
N HIS A 253 8.84 -19.53 -8.84
CA HIS A 253 7.60 -18.81 -8.56
C HIS A 253 6.84 -18.54 -9.85
N GLN A 254 5.51 -18.47 -9.74
CA GLN A 254 4.65 -18.00 -10.82
C GLN A 254 4.61 -16.46 -10.78
N ILE A 255 5.28 -15.80 -11.73
CA ILE A 255 5.43 -14.33 -11.73
C ILE A 255 4.55 -13.73 -12.82
N GLU A 256 3.64 -12.84 -12.41
CA GLU A 256 2.72 -12.12 -13.30
C GLU A 256 2.75 -10.62 -13.03
N PRO A 257 2.42 -9.78 -14.04
CA PRO A 257 2.23 -8.36 -13.80
C PRO A 257 0.94 -8.13 -12.99
N LEU A 258 1.02 -7.26 -11.99
CA LEU A 258 -0.16 -6.75 -11.32
C LEU A 258 -0.93 -5.83 -12.27
N ARG A 259 -2.25 -5.79 -12.15
CA ARG A 259 -3.13 -4.98 -13.01
C ARG A 259 -4.12 -4.18 -12.20
N GLU A 260 -4.34 -2.94 -12.60
CA GLU A 260 -5.43 -2.13 -12.07
C GLU A 260 -6.78 -2.82 -12.25
N GLY A 261 -7.63 -2.75 -11.24
CA GLY A 261 -8.91 -3.45 -11.19
C GLY A 261 -8.82 -4.93 -10.80
N GLN A 262 -7.62 -5.53 -10.74
CA GLN A 262 -7.43 -6.91 -10.28
C GLN A 262 -7.97 -7.08 -8.85
N ARG A 263 -8.55 -8.23 -8.58
CA ARG A 263 -9.13 -8.56 -7.28
C ARG A 263 -8.56 -9.86 -6.76
N PHE A 264 -8.06 -9.81 -5.54
CA PHE A 264 -7.71 -11.00 -4.77
C PHE A 264 -8.88 -11.35 -3.87
N HIS A 265 -9.49 -12.50 -4.15
CA HIS A 265 -10.55 -13.01 -3.31
C HIS A 265 -9.94 -13.56 -2.03
N VAL A 266 -10.47 -13.14 -0.91
CA VAL A 266 -10.27 -13.74 0.41
C VAL A 266 -11.56 -14.45 0.71
N PRO A 267 -11.78 -15.72 0.25
CA PRO A 267 -13.02 -16.41 0.55
C PRO A 267 -13.11 -16.62 2.05
N ALA A 268 -14.28 -16.31 2.63
CA ALA A 268 -14.62 -16.87 3.93
C ALA A 268 -14.60 -18.41 3.79
N GLU A 269 -14.12 -19.13 4.80
CA GLU A 269 -14.24 -20.59 4.81
C GLU A 269 -15.70 -20.96 4.57
N PRO A 270 -15.97 -21.97 3.72
CA PRO A 270 -17.34 -22.48 3.60
C PRO A 270 -17.72 -23.08 4.96
N ILE A 271 -18.84 -22.61 5.49
CA ILE A 271 -19.49 -23.13 6.69
C ILE A 271 -19.90 -24.59 6.47
#